data_959adb7320d919e024d8096b34ea5263
#
_entry.id   959adb7320d919e024d8096b34ea5263
#
_cell.length_a   1.000
_cell.length_b   1.000
_cell.length_c   1.000
_cell.angle_alpha   90.00
_cell.angle_beta   90.00
_cell.angle_gamma   90.00
#
_symmetry.space_group_name_H-M   'P 1'
#
loop_
_entity.id
_entity.type
_entity.pdbx_description
1 polymer ?
#
loop_
_entity_poly.entity_id
_entity_poly.type
_entity_poly.pdbx_seq_one_letter_code
_entity_poly.pdbx_strand_id
1 'polypeptide(L)'
;SQTGGGCRASNYIYLLRKGMEKAGLGNVPIISLNVNGMNEQPGFELNLAMIKKFMAAIIYGDTLMYLANKTRPYETIKGAVDELAGKWLNKLETAFMEGKAQATGTMKQLSRALAEDFAALPQKAEHKIKVGIVGEIYIKYAGLGNNNLEQFLQKQNCEYMLPGLLNFIMYCADTYLTDYKLYGGNFFKYGISKMAMLYLKRLEKIMLSALSTPPFKPPASYEETKALAKGVIGYGNNMGEGWLLTAEMLELAKNG
;
A
#
# COMPACT_ATOMS: atom_id res chain seq x y z
N SER A 1 -1.58 1.92 -12.47
CA SER A 1 -2.29 0.75 -11.93
C SER A 1 -2.61 -0.29 -13.00
N GLN A 2 -1.62 -0.80 -13.70
CA GLN A 2 -1.84 -1.88 -14.66
C GLN A 2 -1.08 -3.12 -14.21
N THR A 3 -1.80 -4.21 -13.96
CA THR A 3 -1.19 -5.45 -13.45
C THR A 3 -0.71 -6.38 -14.56
N GLY A 4 -1.22 -6.22 -15.80
CA GLY A 4 -0.93 -7.11 -16.92
C GLY A 4 -1.51 -8.52 -16.79
N GLY A 5 -2.46 -8.73 -15.88
CA GLY A 5 -3.14 -9.99 -15.65
C GLY A 5 -4.55 -10.04 -16.25
N GLY A 6 -5.37 -10.99 -15.83
CA GLY A 6 -6.77 -11.17 -16.25
C GLY A 6 -7.75 -10.10 -15.77
N CYS A 7 -7.28 -9.04 -15.14
CA CYS A 7 -8.10 -7.95 -14.64
C CYS A 7 -8.34 -6.88 -15.73
N ARG A 8 -9.50 -6.23 -15.72
CA ARG A 8 -9.82 -5.10 -16.60
C ARG A 8 -8.87 -3.91 -16.45
N ALA A 9 -8.20 -3.76 -15.31
CA ALA A 9 -7.16 -2.76 -15.08
C ALA A 9 -6.01 -2.83 -16.10
N SER A 10 -5.80 -3.97 -16.74
CA SER A 10 -4.83 -4.15 -17.83
C SER A 10 -5.10 -3.23 -19.03
N ASN A 11 -6.35 -2.75 -19.19
CA ASN A 11 -6.74 -1.88 -20.27
C ASN A 11 -6.67 -0.38 -19.94
N TYR A 12 -6.34 0.01 -18.70
CA TYR A 12 -6.36 1.42 -18.30
C TYR A 12 -5.36 2.28 -19.08
N ILE A 13 -4.20 1.77 -19.42
CA ILE A 13 -3.21 2.48 -20.24
C ILE A 13 -3.76 2.80 -21.62
N TYR A 14 -4.41 1.86 -22.26
CA TYR A 14 -5.04 2.08 -23.57
C TYR A 14 -6.11 3.18 -23.48
N LEU A 15 -6.96 3.11 -22.47
CA LEU A 15 -8.02 4.11 -22.25
C LEU A 15 -7.44 5.50 -21.97
N LEU A 16 -6.36 5.59 -21.17
CA LEU A 16 -5.67 6.84 -20.90
C LEU A 16 -5.03 7.42 -22.16
N ARG A 17 -4.34 6.62 -22.97
CA ARG A 17 -3.77 7.07 -24.25
C ARG A 17 -4.84 7.62 -25.16
N LYS A 18 -5.95 6.89 -25.31
CA LYS A 18 -7.09 7.35 -26.12
C LYS A 18 -7.74 8.63 -25.58
N GLY A 19 -7.81 8.79 -24.28
CA GLY A 19 -8.26 10.02 -23.62
C GLY A 19 -7.34 11.18 -23.89
N MET A 20 -6.02 10.99 -23.80
CA MET A 20 -5.02 12.01 -24.08
C MET A 20 -5.02 12.43 -25.54
N GLU A 21 -5.15 11.49 -26.48
CA GLU A 21 -5.29 11.80 -27.92
C GLU A 21 -6.52 12.68 -28.16
N LYS A 22 -7.68 12.34 -27.57
CA LYS A 22 -8.90 13.15 -27.69
C LYS A 22 -8.78 14.53 -27.05
N ALA A 23 -7.95 14.68 -26.02
CA ALA A 23 -7.66 15.96 -25.38
C ALA A 23 -6.60 16.81 -26.13
N GLY A 24 -6.07 16.34 -27.26
CA GLY A 24 -4.98 17.00 -28.00
C GLY A 24 -3.60 16.85 -27.35
N LEU A 25 -3.46 15.95 -26.38
CA LEU A 25 -2.24 15.70 -25.61
C LEU A 25 -1.57 14.36 -25.97
N GLY A 26 -1.77 13.86 -27.19
CA GLY A 26 -1.25 12.56 -27.63
C GLY A 26 0.28 12.40 -27.62
N ASN A 27 1.02 13.52 -27.60
CA ASN A 27 2.47 13.55 -27.50
C ASN A 27 3.00 13.44 -26.06
N VAL A 28 2.12 13.49 -25.03
CA VAL A 28 2.53 13.34 -23.63
C VAL A 28 2.73 11.86 -23.32
N PRO A 29 3.92 11.42 -22.86
CA PRO A 29 4.18 10.02 -22.58
C PRO A 29 3.39 9.56 -21.36
N ILE A 30 2.76 8.39 -21.46
CA ILE A 30 2.08 7.72 -20.33
C ILE A 30 2.93 6.53 -19.93
N ILE A 31 3.41 6.53 -18.69
CA ILE A 31 4.23 5.48 -18.10
C ILE A 31 3.35 4.62 -17.17
N SER A 32 3.47 3.30 -17.27
CA SER A 32 2.86 2.37 -16.31
C SER A 32 3.90 1.45 -15.69
N LEU A 33 3.71 1.12 -14.41
CA LEU A 33 4.50 0.10 -13.73
C LEU A 33 3.95 -1.29 -14.09
N ASN A 34 4.25 -1.75 -15.31
CA ASN A 34 3.83 -3.06 -15.79
C ASN A 34 4.99 -4.05 -15.70
N VAL A 35 4.88 -5.01 -14.80
CA VAL A 35 5.92 -6.04 -14.57
C VAL A 35 5.93 -7.11 -15.66
N ASN A 36 4.85 -7.22 -16.44
CA ASN A 36 4.70 -8.29 -17.44
C ASN A 36 5.19 -7.92 -18.86
N GLY A 37 5.80 -6.75 -19.04
CA GLY A 37 6.40 -6.37 -20.33
C GLY A 37 5.41 -6.18 -21.49
N MET A 38 4.09 -6.06 -21.20
CA MET A 38 3.04 -5.95 -22.23
C MET A 38 3.02 -4.61 -22.96
N ASN A 39 3.72 -3.62 -22.45
CA ASN A 39 3.84 -2.30 -23.10
C ASN A 39 5.28 -1.82 -23.05
N GLU A 40 5.78 -1.36 -24.19
CA GLU A 40 7.04 -0.62 -24.24
C GLU A 40 6.89 0.70 -23.48
N GLN A 41 7.87 0.98 -22.64
CA GLN A 41 7.93 2.19 -21.80
C GLN A 41 9.11 3.04 -22.29
N PRO A 42 8.93 3.92 -23.29
CA PRO A 42 10.04 4.69 -23.81
C PRO A 42 10.69 5.55 -22.73
N GLY A 43 11.98 5.36 -22.52
CA GLY A 43 12.76 6.12 -21.57
C GLY A 43 12.60 5.78 -20.08
N PHE A 44 11.90 4.68 -19.74
CA PHE A 44 11.75 4.23 -18.37
C PHE A 44 12.16 2.76 -18.20
N GLU A 45 13.25 2.54 -17.48
CA GLU A 45 13.72 1.19 -17.14
C GLU A 45 13.69 0.97 -15.63
N LEU A 46 13.02 -0.11 -15.22
CA LEU A 46 12.94 -0.52 -13.82
C LEU A 46 14.18 -1.34 -13.44
N ASN A 47 15.18 -0.70 -12.84
CA ASN A 47 16.35 -1.39 -12.31
C ASN A 47 16.21 -1.73 -10.83
N LEU A 48 17.09 -2.61 -10.33
CA LEU A 48 17.04 -3.09 -8.94
C LEU A 48 17.18 -1.97 -7.90
N ALA A 49 17.96 -0.92 -8.20
CA ALA A 49 18.11 0.23 -7.31
C ALA A 49 16.79 1.02 -7.21
N MET A 50 16.10 1.21 -8.34
CA MET A 50 14.80 1.86 -8.38
C MET A 50 13.72 1.03 -7.66
N ILE A 51 13.72 -0.30 -7.83
CA ILE A 51 12.82 -1.20 -7.09
C ILE A 51 13.01 -1.04 -5.58
N LYS A 52 14.25 -1.02 -5.09
CA LYS A 52 14.54 -0.81 -3.67
C LYS A 52 14.04 0.53 -3.16
N LYS A 53 14.25 1.63 -3.92
CA LYS A 53 13.72 2.96 -3.58
C LYS A 53 12.18 2.96 -3.54
N PHE A 54 11.55 2.36 -4.55
CA PHE A 54 10.10 2.25 -4.63
C PHE A 54 9.52 1.48 -3.45
N MET A 55 10.13 0.34 -3.08
CA MET A 55 9.71 -0.43 -1.91
C MET A 55 9.89 0.34 -0.59
N ALA A 56 10.98 1.09 -0.44
CA ALA A 56 11.17 1.95 0.73
C ALA A 56 10.10 3.06 0.80
N ALA A 57 9.75 3.68 -0.33
CA ALA A 57 8.70 4.69 -0.39
C ALA A 57 7.34 4.12 0.03
N ILE A 58 7.02 2.87 -0.36
CA ILE A 58 5.80 2.18 0.07
C ILE A 58 5.80 1.97 1.58
N ILE A 59 6.89 1.48 2.16
CA ILE A 59 6.99 1.27 3.61
C ILE A 59 6.76 2.57 4.38
N TYR A 60 7.40 3.66 3.98
CA TYR A 60 7.20 4.95 4.61
C TYR A 60 5.80 5.50 4.39
N GLY A 61 5.27 5.37 3.18
CA GLY A 61 3.92 5.82 2.83
C GLY A 61 2.84 5.10 3.62
N ASP A 62 2.90 3.76 3.67
CA ASP A 62 1.95 2.95 4.43
C ASP A 62 2.07 3.25 5.95
N THR A 63 3.31 3.39 6.47
CA THR A 63 3.53 3.75 7.88
C THR A 63 2.93 5.11 8.19
N LEU A 64 3.22 6.14 7.37
CA LEU A 64 2.71 7.50 7.55
C LEU A 64 1.19 7.55 7.46
N MET A 65 0.60 6.90 6.45
CA MET A 65 -0.84 6.81 6.25
C MET A 65 -1.53 6.18 7.46
N TYR A 66 -1.01 5.05 7.93
CA TYR A 66 -1.56 4.36 9.10
C TYR A 66 -1.54 5.26 10.34
N LEU A 67 -0.40 5.86 10.65
CA LEU A 67 -0.25 6.74 11.82
C LEU A 67 -1.14 7.98 11.72
N ALA A 68 -1.18 8.63 10.54
CA ALA A 68 -2.02 9.80 10.32
C ALA A 68 -3.50 9.46 10.47
N ASN A 69 -3.98 8.35 9.92
CA ASN A 69 -5.39 7.95 9.99
C ASN A 69 -5.81 7.57 11.42
N LYS A 70 -4.91 6.97 12.19
CA LYS A 70 -5.14 6.65 13.61
C LYS A 70 -5.08 7.86 14.54
N THR A 71 -4.32 8.90 14.20
CA THR A 71 -4.10 10.06 15.07
C THR A 71 -5.05 11.22 14.77
N ARG A 72 -5.35 11.49 13.48
CA ARG A 72 -6.12 12.65 13.02
C ARG A 72 -7.50 12.80 13.68
N PRO A 73 -8.31 11.75 13.89
CA PRO A 73 -9.61 11.90 14.53
C PRO A 73 -9.52 12.34 15.99
N TYR A 74 -8.38 12.16 16.62
CA TYR A 74 -8.13 12.41 18.05
C TYR A 74 -7.25 13.62 18.33
N GLU A 75 -6.76 14.34 17.31
CA GLU A 75 -5.89 15.50 17.51
C GLU A 75 -6.55 16.58 18.37
N THR A 76 -5.82 17.14 19.33
CA THR A 76 -6.29 18.26 20.15
C THR A 76 -6.14 19.60 19.43
N ILE A 77 -5.12 19.72 18.60
CA ILE A 77 -4.83 20.88 17.77
C ILE A 77 -5.14 20.51 16.34
N LYS A 78 -6.21 21.08 15.80
CA LYS A 78 -6.66 20.77 14.43
C LYS A 78 -5.59 21.09 13.40
N GLY A 79 -5.26 20.08 12.57
CA GLY A 79 -4.25 20.19 11.52
C GLY A 79 -2.82 19.81 11.96
N ALA A 80 -2.59 19.52 13.26
CA ALA A 80 -1.27 19.13 13.75
C ALA A 80 -0.76 17.84 13.09
N VAL A 81 -1.65 16.88 12.80
CA VAL A 81 -1.34 15.65 12.09
C VAL A 81 -0.87 15.91 10.66
N ASP A 82 -1.58 16.79 9.94
CA ASP A 82 -1.24 17.12 8.55
C ASP A 82 0.07 17.91 8.46
N GLU A 83 0.31 18.82 9.42
CA GLU A 83 1.58 19.55 9.52
C GLU A 83 2.76 18.60 9.79
N LEU A 84 2.59 17.66 10.74
CA LEU A 84 3.61 16.66 11.03
C LEU A 84 3.87 15.73 9.84
N ALA A 85 2.80 15.30 9.16
CA ALA A 85 2.90 14.50 7.94
C ALA A 85 3.68 15.24 6.84
N GLY A 86 3.41 16.53 6.63
CA GLY A 86 4.16 17.37 5.68
C GLY A 86 5.65 17.49 6.04
N LYS A 87 5.98 17.68 7.32
CA LYS A 87 7.38 17.70 7.79
C LYS A 87 8.07 16.37 7.51
N TRP A 88 7.40 15.25 7.72
CA TRP A 88 7.95 13.93 7.45
C TRP A 88 8.12 13.65 5.96
N LEU A 89 7.19 14.08 5.10
CA LEU A 89 7.35 13.96 3.66
C LEU A 89 8.61 14.69 3.17
N ASN A 90 8.85 15.92 3.62
CA ASN A 90 10.06 16.69 3.27
C ASN A 90 11.35 16.01 3.78
N LYS A 91 11.32 15.45 5.00
CA LYS A 91 12.46 14.71 5.57
C LYS A 91 12.76 13.44 4.79
N LEU A 92 11.72 12.70 4.39
CA LEU A 92 11.87 11.50 3.58
C LEU A 92 12.36 11.83 2.16
N GLU A 93 11.84 12.89 1.54
CA GLU A 93 12.33 13.38 0.26
C GLU A 93 13.84 13.64 0.30
N THR A 94 14.31 14.38 1.31
CA THR A 94 15.74 14.63 1.52
C THR A 94 16.53 13.32 1.63
N ALA A 95 16.05 12.35 2.43
CA ALA A 95 16.71 11.05 2.58
C ALA A 95 16.76 10.25 1.27
N PHE A 96 15.74 10.37 0.41
CA PHE A 96 15.73 9.76 -0.93
C PHE A 96 16.69 10.46 -1.88
N MET A 97 16.77 11.80 -1.85
CA MET A 97 17.72 12.57 -2.64
C MET A 97 19.17 12.25 -2.28
N GLU A 98 19.46 12.04 -0.99
CA GLU A 98 20.77 11.59 -0.49
C GLU A 98 21.07 10.11 -0.79
N GLY A 99 20.12 9.35 -1.33
CA GLY A 99 20.28 7.94 -1.63
C GLY A 99 20.37 7.03 -0.40
N LYS A 100 19.95 7.48 0.78
CA LYS A 100 20.02 6.75 2.06
C LYS A 100 18.72 6.04 2.45
N ALA A 101 17.58 6.53 1.96
CA ALA A 101 16.24 6.10 2.39
C ALA A 101 15.98 4.60 2.26
N GLN A 102 16.55 3.93 1.24
CA GLN A 102 16.31 2.51 0.95
C GLN A 102 17.21 1.55 1.75
N ALA A 103 18.17 2.04 2.54
CA ALA A 103 18.99 1.18 3.38
C ALA A 103 18.17 0.64 4.57
N THR A 104 18.26 -0.67 4.83
CA THR A 104 17.46 -1.34 5.87
C THR A 104 17.61 -0.70 7.25
N GLY A 105 18.81 -0.27 7.63
CA GLY A 105 19.07 0.43 8.90
C GLY A 105 18.33 1.77 8.96
N THR A 106 18.43 2.57 7.89
CA THR A 106 17.76 3.86 7.76
C THR A 106 16.24 3.69 7.77
N MET A 107 15.70 2.69 7.06
CA MET A 107 14.26 2.40 7.08
C MET A 107 13.77 2.11 8.50
N LYS A 108 14.46 1.26 9.26
CA LYS A 108 14.12 0.98 10.66
C LYS A 108 14.13 2.23 11.51
N GLN A 109 15.20 3.02 11.39
CA GLN A 109 15.39 4.24 12.19
C GLN A 109 14.31 5.28 11.86
N LEU A 110 14.11 5.59 10.58
CA LEU A 110 13.14 6.62 10.16
C LEU A 110 11.70 6.19 10.44
N SER A 111 11.33 4.93 10.16
CA SER A 111 9.96 4.45 10.45
C SER A 111 9.66 4.46 11.95
N ARG A 112 10.65 4.13 12.80
CA ARG A 112 10.48 4.20 14.24
C ARG A 112 10.36 5.65 14.73
N ALA A 113 11.25 6.55 14.30
CA ALA A 113 11.18 7.95 14.65
C ALA A 113 9.87 8.61 14.21
N LEU A 114 9.37 8.23 13.01
CA LEU A 114 8.06 8.66 12.51
C LEU A 114 6.94 8.23 13.48
N ALA A 115 6.94 7.00 13.94
CA ALA A 115 5.93 6.51 14.87
C ALA A 115 6.05 7.19 16.26
N GLU A 116 7.26 7.44 16.74
CA GLU A 116 7.51 8.17 17.99
C GLU A 116 7.00 9.61 17.91
N ASP A 117 7.24 10.32 16.81
CA ASP A 117 6.75 11.69 16.61
C ASP A 117 5.22 11.76 16.58
N PHE A 118 4.54 10.80 15.90
CA PHE A 118 3.08 10.73 15.92
C PHE A 118 2.52 10.35 17.29
N ALA A 119 3.20 9.46 18.02
CA ALA A 119 2.81 9.08 19.38
C ALA A 119 2.92 10.26 20.39
N ALA A 120 3.83 11.20 20.13
CA ALA A 120 4.01 12.40 20.96
C ALA A 120 2.95 13.48 20.72
N LEU A 121 2.15 13.39 19.65
CA LEU A 121 1.06 14.34 19.40
C LEU A 121 -0.02 14.23 20.50
N PRO A 122 -0.48 15.36 21.07
CA PRO A 122 -1.54 15.35 22.05
C PRO A 122 -2.85 14.85 21.43
N GLN A 123 -3.47 13.84 22.03
CA GLN A 123 -4.69 13.22 21.55
C GLN A 123 -5.79 13.30 22.61
N LYS A 124 -7.04 13.46 22.15
CA LYS A 124 -8.23 13.40 23.00
C LYS A 124 -8.58 11.96 23.30
N ALA A 125 -8.95 11.68 24.54
CA ALA A 125 -9.49 10.38 24.95
C ALA A 125 -10.99 10.30 24.61
N GLU A 126 -11.31 10.17 23.32
CA GLU A 126 -12.69 10.08 22.80
C GLU A 126 -12.89 8.71 22.12
N HIS A 127 -14.14 8.29 22.04
CA HIS A 127 -14.53 7.12 21.26
C HIS A 127 -15.09 7.56 19.91
N LYS A 128 -14.53 7.07 18.82
CA LYS A 128 -14.96 7.38 17.46
C LYS A 128 -15.58 6.15 16.80
N ILE A 129 -16.46 6.39 15.83
CA ILE A 129 -16.92 5.33 14.93
C ILE A 129 -15.75 4.94 14.04
N LYS A 130 -15.44 3.65 13.99
CA LYS A 130 -14.37 3.10 13.17
C LYS A 130 -14.94 2.59 11.85
N VAL A 131 -14.31 2.96 10.74
CA VAL A 131 -14.72 2.61 9.40
C VAL A 131 -13.55 1.97 8.64
N GLY A 132 -13.71 0.70 8.26
CA GLY A 132 -12.78 0.03 7.36
C GLY A 132 -13.10 0.34 5.90
N ILE A 133 -12.12 0.77 5.12
CA ILE A 133 -12.27 1.01 3.68
C ILE A 133 -11.60 -0.14 2.93
N VAL A 134 -12.39 -0.91 2.21
CA VAL A 134 -11.95 -2.02 1.37
C VAL A 134 -12.43 -1.80 -0.05
N GLY A 135 -11.61 -2.11 -1.02
CA GLY A 135 -11.96 -1.95 -2.42
C GLY A 135 -10.78 -2.22 -3.34
N GLU A 136 -11.04 -2.21 -4.64
CA GLU A 136 -9.99 -2.29 -5.67
C GLU A 136 -9.00 -1.13 -5.49
N ILE A 137 -7.73 -1.39 -5.74
CA ILE A 137 -6.63 -0.49 -5.38
C ILE A 137 -6.80 0.94 -5.92
N TYR A 138 -7.27 1.11 -7.16
CA TYR A 138 -7.51 2.45 -7.71
C TYR A 138 -8.63 3.17 -6.95
N ILE A 139 -9.76 2.51 -6.74
CA ILE A 139 -10.90 3.09 -6.03
C ILE A 139 -10.54 3.39 -4.57
N LYS A 140 -9.79 2.50 -3.93
CA LYS A 140 -9.38 2.64 -2.53
C LYS A 140 -8.52 3.88 -2.29
N TYR A 141 -7.59 4.20 -3.20
CA TYR A 141 -6.61 5.29 -3.01
C TYR A 141 -6.87 6.55 -3.85
N ALA A 142 -7.68 6.48 -4.90
CA ALA A 142 -7.91 7.62 -5.77
C ALA A 142 -9.14 8.42 -5.35
N GLY A 143 -8.94 9.60 -4.79
CA GLY A 143 -10.02 10.50 -4.38
C GLY A 143 -11.02 10.80 -5.49
N LEU A 144 -10.57 10.90 -6.76
CA LEU A 144 -11.45 11.02 -7.93
C LEU A 144 -12.34 9.78 -8.10
N GLY A 145 -11.79 8.57 -7.85
CA GLY A 145 -12.52 7.31 -8.02
C GLY A 145 -13.52 7.03 -6.90
N ASN A 146 -13.26 7.50 -5.69
CA ASN A 146 -14.08 7.25 -4.49
C ASN A 146 -14.83 8.48 -3.95
N ASN A 147 -14.90 9.57 -4.73
CA ASN A 147 -15.56 10.81 -4.35
C ASN A 147 -14.98 11.43 -3.05
N ASN A 148 -13.66 11.37 -2.87
CA ASN A 148 -12.95 11.86 -1.68
C ASN A 148 -13.49 11.25 -0.37
N LEU A 149 -13.71 9.95 -0.35
CA LEU A 149 -14.28 9.19 0.79
C LEU A 149 -13.56 9.47 2.10
N GLU A 150 -12.22 9.50 2.09
CA GLU A 150 -11.44 9.79 3.29
C GLU A 150 -11.77 11.16 3.89
N GLN A 151 -11.86 12.21 3.04
CA GLN A 151 -12.25 13.55 3.50
C GLN A 151 -13.68 13.60 4.02
N PHE A 152 -14.60 12.84 3.41
CA PHE A 152 -15.96 12.69 3.90
C PHE A 152 -15.97 12.09 5.31
N LEU A 153 -15.26 10.98 5.53
CA LEU A 153 -15.18 10.33 6.84
C LEU A 153 -14.51 11.20 7.91
N GLN A 154 -13.48 11.97 7.54
CA GLN A 154 -12.87 12.99 8.42
C GLN A 154 -13.89 14.05 8.86
N LYS A 155 -14.70 14.56 7.93
CA LYS A 155 -15.77 15.53 8.23
C LYS A 155 -16.85 14.95 9.14
N GLN A 156 -17.10 13.63 9.04
CA GLN A 156 -18.01 12.90 9.95
C GLN A 156 -17.36 12.55 11.29
N ASN A 157 -16.11 12.95 11.51
CA ASN A 157 -15.37 12.69 12.74
C ASN A 157 -15.21 11.19 13.05
N CYS A 158 -15.06 10.37 12.00
CA CYS A 158 -14.80 8.94 12.08
C CYS A 158 -13.28 8.65 12.10
N GLU A 159 -12.88 7.59 12.81
CA GLU A 159 -11.61 6.93 12.59
C GLU A 159 -11.77 6.01 11.37
N TYR A 160 -10.88 6.10 10.39
CA TYR A 160 -10.94 5.21 9.24
C TYR A 160 -9.61 4.54 8.96
N MET A 161 -9.66 3.36 8.39
CA MET A 161 -8.49 2.55 8.08
C MET A 161 -8.58 2.00 6.67
N LEU A 162 -7.47 2.14 5.94
CA LEU A 162 -7.23 1.49 4.66
C LEU A 162 -6.09 0.47 4.82
N PRO A 163 -6.22 -0.74 4.25
CA PRO A 163 -5.09 -1.64 4.11
C PRO A 163 -3.96 -1.02 3.30
N GLY A 164 -2.71 -1.25 3.69
CA GLY A 164 -1.54 -0.68 3.04
C GLY A 164 -1.28 -1.23 1.62
N LEU A 165 -0.55 -0.47 0.82
CA LEU A 165 -0.14 -0.87 -0.53
C LEU A 165 0.83 -2.06 -0.52
N LEU A 166 1.59 -2.24 0.56
CA LEU A 166 2.49 -3.39 0.73
C LEU A 166 1.72 -4.72 0.68
N ASN A 167 0.53 -4.79 1.29
CA ASN A 167 -0.30 -6.01 1.26
C ASN A 167 -0.67 -6.41 -0.17
N PHE A 168 -1.01 -5.44 -1.01
CA PHE A 168 -1.28 -5.70 -2.41
C PHE A 168 -0.06 -6.23 -3.17
N ILE A 169 1.13 -5.68 -2.92
CA ILE A 169 2.37 -6.16 -3.55
C ILE A 169 2.71 -7.57 -3.09
N MET A 170 2.53 -7.86 -1.79
CA MET A 170 2.70 -9.20 -1.26
C MET A 170 1.71 -10.19 -1.88
N TYR A 171 0.45 -9.76 -2.05
CA TYR A 171 -0.57 -10.52 -2.75
C TYR A 171 -0.17 -10.83 -4.20
N CYS A 172 0.35 -9.87 -4.95
CA CYS A 172 0.84 -10.10 -6.31
C CYS A 172 1.96 -11.15 -6.35
N ALA A 173 2.91 -11.11 -5.42
CA ALA A 173 3.97 -12.11 -5.33
C ALA A 173 3.43 -13.49 -4.89
N ASP A 174 2.47 -13.51 -3.96
CA ASP A 174 1.86 -14.74 -3.45
C ASP A 174 0.96 -15.44 -4.47
N THR A 175 0.35 -14.69 -5.38
CA THR A 175 -0.45 -15.25 -6.48
C THR A 175 0.36 -16.27 -7.29
N TYR A 176 1.61 -15.94 -7.66
CA TYR A 176 2.48 -16.88 -8.37
C TYR A 176 2.82 -18.12 -7.55
N LEU A 177 2.98 -17.98 -6.23
CA LEU A 177 3.24 -19.10 -5.32
C LEU A 177 2.01 -20.00 -5.19
N THR A 178 0.84 -19.40 -5.10
CA THR A 178 -0.44 -20.10 -4.96
C THR A 178 -0.82 -20.81 -6.27
N ASP A 179 -0.69 -20.12 -7.41
CA ASP A 179 -0.97 -20.71 -8.72
C ASP A 179 -0.07 -21.92 -9.02
N TYR A 180 1.23 -21.82 -8.69
CA TYR A 180 2.14 -22.95 -8.85
C TYR A 180 1.71 -24.15 -7.99
N LYS A 181 1.25 -23.91 -6.77
CA LYS A 181 0.77 -24.99 -5.87
C LYS A 181 -0.53 -25.63 -6.34
N LEU A 182 -1.44 -24.82 -6.92
CA LEU A 182 -2.77 -25.29 -7.34
C LEU A 182 -2.75 -25.92 -8.74
N TYR A 183 -1.97 -25.34 -9.64
CA TYR A 183 -2.06 -25.65 -11.07
C TYR A 183 -0.74 -26.11 -11.68
N GLY A 184 0.36 -26.07 -10.91
CA GLY A 184 1.70 -26.27 -11.46
C GLY A 184 2.21 -25.05 -12.20
N GLY A 185 3.26 -25.22 -13.02
CA GLY A 185 3.79 -24.14 -13.85
C GLY A 185 5.31 -24.02 -13.83
N ASN A 186 5.81 -22.81 -14.03
CA ASN A 186 7.25 -22.57 -14.17
C ASN A 186 7.94 -22.49 -12.80
N PHE A 187 8.78 -23.51 -12.50
CA PHE A 187 9.54 -23.61 -11.24
C PHE A 187 10.48 -22.42 -11.01
N PHE A 188 11.05 -21.85 -12.07
CA PHE A 188 11.95 -20.70 -11.94
C PHE A 188 11.20 -19.44 -11.49
N LYS A 189 10.02 -19.19 -12.07
CA LYS A 189 9.14 -18.08 -11.62
C LYS A 189 8.70 -18.28 -10.17
N TYR A 190 8.37 -19.51 -9.77
CA TYR A 190 8.07 -19.85 -8.37
C TYR A 190 9.23 -19.50 -7.44
N GLY A 191 10.47 -19.88 -7.81
CA GLY A 191 11.68 -19.57 -7.04
C GLY A 191 11.91 -18.06 -6.86
N ILE A 192 11.76 -17.28 -7.93
CA ILE A 192 11.88 -15.82 -7.89
C ILE A 192 10.80 -15.22 -6.97
N SER A 193 9.54 -15.64 -7.11
CA SER A 193 8.44 -15.16 -6.28
C SER A 193 8.63 -15.51 -4.81
N LYS A 194 9.20 -16.66 -4.50
CA LYS A 194 9.56 -17.05 -3.13
C LYS A 194 10.63 -16.15 -2.53
N MET A 195 11.67 -15.81 -3.30
CA MET A 195 12.70 -14.85 -2.86
C MET A 195 12.12 -13.45 -2.66
N ALA A 196 11.28 -12.99 -3.59
CA ALA A 196 10.58 -11.72 -3.47
C ALA A 196 9.73 -11.68 -2.20
N MET A 197 8.95 -12.72 -1.92
CA MET A 197 8.14 -12.82 -0.71
C MET A 197 8.97 -12.76 0.57
N LEU A 198 10.14 -13.40 0.62
CA LEU A 198 11.05 -13.32 1.78
C LEU A 198 11.56 -11.89 2.00
N TYR A 199 11.85 -11.17 0.92
CA TYR A 199 12.24 -9.76 1.00
C TYR A 199 11.09 -8.88 1.48
N LEU A 200 9.88 -9.05 0.92
CA LEU A 200 8.68 -8.30 1.31
C LEU A 200 8.31 -8.53 2.79
N LYS A 201 8.36 -9.75 3.29
CA LYS A 201 8.16 -10.06 4.72
C LYS A 201 9.18 -9.36 5.63
N ARG A 202 10.43 -9.18 5.17
CA ARG A 202 11.42 -8.41 5.93
C ARG A 202 11.04 -6.93 6.01
N LEU A 203 10.53 -6.36 4.92
CA LEU A 203 10.04 -4.98 4.88
C LEU A 203 8.80 -4.81 5.74
N GLU A 204 7.84 -5.70 5.63
CA GLU A 204 6.65 -5.75 6.49
C GLU A 204 7.02 -5.73 7.97
N LYS A 205 7.98 -6.56 8.38
CA LYS A 205 8.45 -6.60 9.76
C LYS A 205 9.01 -5.25 10.24
N ILE A 206 9.66 -4.47 9.36
CA ILE A 206 10.13 -3.12 9.69
C ILE A 206 8.94 -2.20 9.97
N MET A 207 7.94 -2.21 9.09
CA MET A 207 6.73 -1.41 9.21
C MET A 207 5.94 -1.77 10.48
N LEU A 208 5.62 -3.06 10.67
CA LEU A 208 4.88 -3.52 11.84
C LEU A 208 5.59 -3.22 13.16
N SER A 209 6.93 -3.34 13.19
CA SER A 209 7.72 -2.99 14.37
C SER A 209 7.63 -1.50 14.70
N ALA A 210 7.62 -0.61 13.71
CA ALA A 210 7.41 0.82 13.94
C ALA A 210 5.99 1.11 14.42
N LEU A 211 4.97 0.48 13.79
CA LEU A 211 3.56 0.63 14.17
C LEU A 211 3.21 0.00 15.52
N SER A 212 4.12 -0.77 16.12
CA SER A 212 3.98 -1.30 17.49
C SER A 212 4.44 -0.29 18.55
N THR A 213 4.86 0.92 18.17
CA THR A 213 5.19 2.00 19.12
C THR A 213 3.92 2.45 19.86
N PRO A 214 3.86 2.39 21.20
CA PRO A 214 2.69 2.85 21.93
C PRO A 214 2.38 4.33 21.65
N PRO A 215 1.10 4.74 21.54
CA PRO A 215 -0.12 3.97 21.85
C PRO A 215 -0.67 3.14 20.66
N PHE A 216 0.04 3.08 19.54
CA PHE A 216 -0.44 2.40 18.35
C PHE A 216 -0.43 0.87 18.50
N LYS A 217 -1.37 0.24 17.77
CA LYS A 217 -1.42 -1.21 17.58
C LYS A 217 -1.22 -1.49 16.10
N PRO A 218 -0.24 -2.32 15.71
CA PRO A 218 -0.03 -2.63 14.30
C PRO A 218 -1.25 -3.36 13.71
N PRO A 219 -1.49 -3.23 12.39
CA PRO A 219 -2.44 -4.08 11.69
C PRO A 219 -1.96 -5.54 11.70
N ALA A 220 -2.83 -6.46 11.31
CA ALA A 220 -2.43 -7.85 11.10
C ALA A 220 -1.35 -7.94 10.02
N SER A 221 -0.43 -8.89 10.18
CA SER A 221 0.53 -9.22 9.13
C SER A 221 -0.17 -9.82 7.90
N TYR A 222 0.48 -9.77 6.74
CA TYR A 222 -0.04 -10.38 5.53
C TYR A 222 -0.45 -11.85 5.71
N GLU A 223 0.35 -12.63 6.42
CA GLU A 223 0.04 -14.05 6.66
C GLU A 223 -1.19 -14.24 7.58
N GLU A 224 -1.35 -13.39 8.59
CA GLU A 224 -2.53 -13.39 9.45
C GLU A 224 -3.76 -12.96 8.66
N THR A 225 -3.67 -11.90 7.85
CA THR A 225 -4.75 -11.46 6.96
C THR A 225 -5.12 -12.55 5.97
N LYS A 226 -4.13 -13.17 5.31
CA LYS A 226 -4.35 -14.30 4.39
C LYS A 226 -5.07 -15.47 5.08
N ALA A 227 -4.69 -15.79 6.32
CA ALA A 227 -5.30 -16.88 7.08
C ALA A 227 -6.81 -16.67 7.32
N LEU A 228 -7.29 -15.42 7.41
CA LEU A 228 -8.70 -15.11 7.60
C LEU A 228 -9.57 -15.53 6.40
N ALA A 229 -9.02 -15.54 5.19
CA ALA A 229 -9.75 -15.99 4.00
C ALA A 229 -9.99 -17.52 3.99
N LYS A 230 -9.21 -18.28 4.79
CA LYS A 230 -9.30 -19.74 4.82
C LYS A 230 -10.70 -20.20 5.28
N GLY A 231 -11.33 -21.02 4.46
CA GLY A 231 -12.67 -21.53 4.73
C GLY A 231 -13.81 -20.58 4.32
N VAL A 232 -13.49 -19.36 3.93
CA VAL A 232 -14.45 -18.37 3.40
C VAL A 232 -14.37 -18.31 1.88
N ILE A 233 -13.17 -18.19 1.33
CA ILE A 233 -12.92 -18.12 -0.12
C ILE A 233 -11.64 -18.90 -0.46
N GLY A 234 -11.64 -19.57 -1.61
CA GLY A 234 -10.44 -20.28 -2.09
C GLY A 234 -9.37 -19.32 -2.63
N TYR A 235 -8.10 -19.60 -2.33
CA TYR A 235 -6.97 -18.77 -2.79
C TYR A 235 -6.77 -18.74 -4.32
N GLY A 236 -7.39 -19.65 -5.07
CA GLY A 236 -7.44 -19.59 -6.54
C GLY A 236 -8.32 -18.47 -7.09
N ASN A 237 -9.16 -17.83 -6.24
CA ASN A 237 -9.92 -16.62 -6.60
C ASN A 237 -9.02 -15.39 -6.48
N ASN A 238 -8.06 -15.26 -7.39
CA ASN A 238 -7.00 -14.25 -7.35
C ASN A 238 -7.10 -13.19 -8.44
N MET A 239 -8.15 -13.22 -9.28
CA MET A 239 -8.34 -12.18 -10.28
C MET A 239 -8.84 -10.89 -9.65
N GLY A 240 -8.16 -9.77 -9.95
CA GLY A 240 -8.56 -8.44 -9.50
C GLY A 240 -8.62 -8.30 -7.97
N GLU A 241 -7.59 -8.75 -7.26
CA GLU A 241 -7.47 -8.77 -5.79
C GLU A 241 -8.36 -9.81 -5.08
N GLY A 242 -9.22 -10.51 -5.78
CA GLY A 242 -9.99 -11.69 -5.40
C GLY A 242 -10.14 -11.96 -3.90
N TRP A 243 -9.49 -13.00 -3.38
CA TRP A 243 -9.56 -13.39 -1.98
C TRP A 243 -8.99 -12.33 -1.02
N LEU A 244 -8.07 -11.43 -1.49
CA LEU A 244 -7.46 -10.41 -0.62
C LEU A 244 -8.51 -9.46 -0.07
N LEU A 245 -9.45 -8.99 -0.89
CA LEU A 245 -10.52 -8.08 -0.45
C LEU A 245 -11.39 -8.72 0.65
N THR A 246 -11.72 -10.00 0.51
CA THR A 246 -12.45 -10.74 1.54
C THR A 246 -11.65 -10.83 2.84
N ALA A 247 -10.35 -11.10 2.75
CA ALA A 247 -9.47 -11.18 3.90
C ALA A 247 -9.32 -9.82 4.61
N GLU A 248 -9.16 -8.73 3.85
CA GLU A 248 -9.10 -7.35 4.38
C GLU A 248 -10.40 -6.94 5.09
N MET A 249 -11.57 -7.31 4.52
CA MET A 249 -12.87 -7.08 5.19
C MET A 249 -12.93 -7.79 6.55
N LEU A 250 -12.51 -9.05 6.61
CA LEU A 250 -12.51 -9.83 7.85
C LEU A 250 -11.49 -9.29 8.87
N GLU A 251 -10.34 -8.85 8.41
CA GLU A 251 -9.31 -8.24 9.27
C GLU A 251 -9.82 -6.95 9.90
N LEU A 252 -10.34 -6.03 9.10
CA LEU A 252 -10.86 -4.75 9.58
C LEU A 252 -12.09 -4.92 10.48
N ALA A 253 -12.97 -5.89 10.21
CA ALA A 253 -14.11 -6.19 11.07
C ALA A 253 -13.69 -6.77 12.43
N LYS A 254 -12.56 -7.49 12.50
CA LYS A 254 -12.06 -8.13 13.71
C LYS A 254 -11.19 -7.21 14.55
N ASN A 255 -10.36 -6.39 13.93
CA ASN A 255 -9.28 -5.64 14.57
C ASN A 255 -9.44 -4.12 14.45
N GLY A 256 -10.45 -3.66 13.69
CA GLY A 256 -10.72 -2.26 13.39
C GLY A 256 -11.27 -1.41 14.55
#